data_727aa42579334787bc0ea4c7bdeb89b3
#
_entry.id   727aa42579334787bc0ea4c7bdeb89b3
#
_cell.length_a   1.000
_cell.length_b   1.000
_cell.length_c   1.000
_cell.angle_alpha   90.00
_cell.angle_beta   90.00
_cell.angle_gamma   90.00
#
_symmetry.space_group_name_H-M   'P 1'
#
loop_
_entity.id
_entity.type
_entity.pdbx_description
1 polymer ?
#
loop_
_entity_poly.entity_id
_entity_poly.type
_entity_poly.pdbx_seq_one_letter_code
_entity_poly.pdbx_strand_id
1 'polypeptide(L)'
;MQQNVIIVGGGMVGLSLALMLAKSNIAVKLLEALKYPNYDDENATPYHSSFDARNTALSRRSVQIYQKLGLWEALQQHATPILQVHITEQGSFGKARLIAEQEKVESFGQVIENAWLGRVLLTQVRQQPLIELIDGVQVTALTQGADYVQIEATRNGESISAAAKLLIAADGRDSFCRQAIGVGVDEHDYDQVAIVTTVQTSKSHQQVGFERISALGPLALLPLPGEYRRSVVFPVQKGTEAQFLGEENDQYFLDTLQQNYGDRAGKFEKTGKRFCYALSQVLAH
;
A
#
# COMPACT_ATOMS: atom_id res chain seq x y z
N MET A 1 -23.63 -19.45 -10.57
CA MET A 1 -23.74 -18.22 -11.40
C MET A 1 -22.56 -18.19 -12.35
N GLN A 2 -22.79 -17.91 -13.63
CA GLN A 2 -21.71 -17.75 -14.58
C GLN A 2 -20.98 -16.45 -14.21
N GLN A 3 -19.71 -16.54 -13.82
CA GLN A 3 -18.95 -15.36 -13.41
C GLN A 3 -18.55 -14.57 -14.65
N ASN A 4 -18.81 -13.27 -14.62
CA ASN A 4 -18.50 -12.40 -15.74
C ASN A 4 -17.04 -11.93 -15.72
N VAL A 5 -16.44 -11.83 -14.51
CA VAL A 5 -15.11 -11.28 -14.31
C VAL A 5 -14.29 -12.16 -13.36
N ILE A 6 -13.04 -12.43 -13.74
CA ILE A 6 -12.01 -12.97 -12.84
C ILE A 6 -11.02 -11.85 -12.53
N ILE A 7 -10.71 -11.66 -11.25
CA ILE A 7 -9.60 -10.80 -10.81
C ILE A 7 -8.52 -11.70 -10.23
N VAL A 8 -7.29 -11.55 -10.69
CA VAL A 8 -6.11 -12.24 -10.15
C VAL A 8 -5.30 -11.23 -9.33
N GLY A 9 -5.13 -11.53 -8.06
CA GLY A 9 -4.49 -10.67 -7.07
C GLY A 9 -5.48 -9.98 -6.12
N GLY A 10 -5.41 -10.32 -4.84
CA GLY A 10 -6.27 -9.82 -3.76
C GLY A 10 -5.60 -8.75 -2.89
N GLY A 11 -4.66 -7.97 -3.44
CA GLY A 11 -4.14 -6.78 -2.80
C GLY A 11 -5.16 -5.63 -2.74
N MET A 12 -4.73 -4.44 -2.30
CA MET A 12 -5.61 -3.25 -2.19
C MET A 12 -6.38 -2.96 -3.48
N VAL A 13 -5.74 -3.12 -4.64
CA VAL A 13 -6.35 -2.85 -5.94
C VAL A 13 -7.42 -3.88 -6.26
N GLY A 14 -7.10 -5.19 -6.16
CA GLY A 14 -8.02 -6.27 -6.49
C GLY A 14 -9.25 -6.30 -5.60
N LEU A 15 -9.07 -6.19 -4.26
CA LEU A 15 -10.20 -6.13 -3.31
C LEU A 15 -11.09 -4.91 -3.57
N SER A 16 -10.50 -3.73 -3.79
CA SER A 16 -11.26 -2.51 -4.06
C SER A 16 -12.05 -2.60 -5.37
N LEU A 17 -11.42 -3.15 -6.41
CA LEU A 17 -12.08 -3.32 -7.71
C LEU A 17 -13.22 -4.36 -7.64
N ALA A 18 -13.01 -5.47 -6.93
CA ALA A 18 -14.06 -6.47 -6.71
C ALA A 18 -15.31 -5.86 -6.06
N LEU A 19 -15.12 -5.02 -5.02
CA LEU A 19 -16.22 -4.30 -4.37
C LEU A 19 -16.91 -3.30 -5.30
N MET A 20 -16.15 -2.60 -6.15
CA MET A 20 -16.73 -1.66 -7.13
C MET A 20 -17.58 -2.40 -8.17
N LEU A 21 -17.10 -3.53 -8.69
CA LEU A 21 -17.84 -4.35 -9.65
C LEU A 21 -19.10 -4.96 -9.03
N ALA A 22 -18.98 -5.50 -7.81
CA ALA A 22 -20.13 -6.06 -7.09
C ALA A 22 -21.19 -4.99 -6.81
N LYS A 23 -20.80 -3.76 -6.48
CA LYS A 23 -21.73 -2.64 -6.34
C LYS A 23 -22.46 -2.31 -7.64
N SER A 24 -21.88 -2.64 -8.78
CA SER A 24 -22.49 -2.51 -10.11
C SER A 24 -23.22 -3.79 -10.56
N ASN A 25 -23.54 -4.70 -9.63
CA ASN A 25 -24.21 -6.00 -9.88
C ASN A 25 -23.43 -6.94 -10.82
N ILE A 26 -22.11 -6.84 -10.84
CA ILE A 26 -21.24 -7.73 -11.60
C ILE A 26 -20.66 -8.78 -10.66
N ALA A 27 -20.93 -10.06 -10.94
CA ALA A 27 -20.36 -11.18 -10.19
C ALA A 27 -18.87 -11.35 -10.51
N VAL A 28 -18.05 -11.49 -9.47
CA VAL A 28 -16.59 -11.54 -9.54
C VAL A 28 -16.06 -12.80 -8.87
N LYS A 29 -15.11 -13.48 -9.53
CA LYS A 29 -14.21 -14.44 -8.89
C LYS A 29 -12.88 -13.75 -8.63
N LEU A 30 -12.49 -13.65 -7.35
CA LEU A 30 -11.24 -13.04 -6.93
C LEU A 30 -10.30 -14.13 -6.43
N LEU A 31 -9.14 -14.25 -7.07
CA LEU A 31 -8.11 -15.23 -6.75
C LEU A 31 -6.91 -14.54 -6.09
N GLU A 32 -6.46 -15.08 -4.96
CA GLU A 32 -5.28 -14.58 -4.26
C GLU A 32 -4.30 -15.71 -3.97
N ALA A 33 -3.02 -15.49 -4.28
CA ALA A 33 -1.97 -16.50 -4.14
C ALA A 33 -1.68 -16.85 -2.67
N LEU A 34 -1.70 -15.85 -1.80
CA LEU A 34 -1.45 -16.03 -0.38
C LEU A 34 -2.75 -16.23 0.40
N LYS A 35 -2.67 -16.99 1.49
CA LYS A 35 -3.81 -17.10 2.42
C LYS A 35 -3.93 -15.81 3.23
N TYR A 36 -5.16 -15.33 3.36
CA TYR A 36 -5.43 -14.22 4.25
C TYR A 36 -5.39 -14.67 5.72
N PRO A 37 -4.95 -13.78 6.62
CA PRO A 37 -5.04 -14.03 8.04
C PRO A 37 -6.50 -14.19 8.48
N ASN A 38 -6.72 -14.98 9.52
CA ASN A 38 -8.01 -15.02 10.19
C ASN A 38 -8.10 -13.83 11.16
N TYR A 39 -8.86 -12.82 10.82
CA TYR A 39 -9.05 -11.62 11.65
C TYR A 39 -9.97 -11.83 12.86
N ASP A 40 -10.62 -13.00 12.96
CA ASP A 40 -11.40 -13.37 14.14
C ASP A 40 -10.50 -13.85 15.28
N ASP A 41 -9.24 -14.17 14.98
CA ASP A 41 -8.21 -14.44 15.98
C ASP A 41 -7.56 -13.13 16.41
N GLU A 42 -7.85 -12.68 17.64
CA GLU A 42 -7.28 -11.46 18.22
C GLU A 42 -5.75 -11.49 18.32
N ASN A 43 -5.15 -12.69 18.30
CA ASN A 43 -3.71 -12.89 18.35
C ASN A 43 -3.09 -13.05 16.94
N ALA A 44 -3.88 -13.15 15.87
CA ALA A 44 -3.36 -13.24 14.53
C ALA A 44 -2.70 -11.93 14.14
N THR A 45 -1.41 -11.97 13.83
CA THR A 45 -0.75 -10.83 13.19
C THR A 45 -1.40 -10.60 11.83
N PRO A 46 -1.94 -9.41 11.55
CA PRO A 46 -2.74 -9.16 10.34
C PRO A 46 -1.90 -9.00 9.07
N TYR A 47 -0.71 -9.60 9.01
CA TYR A 47 0.24 -9.35 7.92
C TYR A 47 0.03 -10.30 6.75
N HIS A 48 -0.77 -9.86 5.81
CA HIS A 48 -0.66 -10.27 4.42
C HIS A 48 0.40 -9.38 3.75
N SER A 49 1.19 -9.91 2.79
CA SER A 49 2.27 -9.14 2.14
C SER A 49 1.80 -7.84 1.47
N SER A 50 0.54 -7.78 1.03
CA SER A 50 -0.07 -6.58 0.49
C SER A 50 -0.57 -5.59 1.56
N PHE A 51 -0.67 -6.03 2.82
CA PHE A 51 -1.24 -5.27 3.94
C PHE A 51 -0.32 -5.33 5.15
N ASP A 52 0.93 -4.96 4.92
CA ASP A 52 2.01 -4.98 5.91
C ASP A 52 2.04 -3.71 6.80
N ALA A 53 3.15 -3.49 7.47
CA ALA A 53 3.37 -2.35 8.36
C ALA A 53 3.54 -1.00 7.63
N ARG A 54 3.48 -0.97 6.29
CA ARG A 54 3.52 0.29 5.55
C ARG A 54 2.25 1.09 5.74
N ASN A 55 2.37 2.38 5.46
CA ASN A 55 1.26 3.31 5.44
C ASN A 55 1.06 3.81 4.00
N THR A 56 -0.18 4.02 3.62
CA THR A 56 -0.54 4.56 2.31
C THR A 56 -1.14 5.95 2.46
N ALA A 57 -0.62 6.90 1.70
CA ALA A 57 -1.26 8.19 1.50
C ALA A 57 -2.33 8.03 0.41
N LEU A 58 -3.58 7.86 0.83
CA LEU A 58 -4.72 7.81 -0.06
C LEU A 58 -4.98 9.18 -0.67
N SER A 59 -5.04 9.25 -1.99
CA SER A 59 -5.46 10.48 -2.68
C SER A 59 -6.92 10.82 -2.35
N ARG A 60 -7.30 12.08 -2.55
CA ARG A 60 -8.72 12.50 -2.44
C ARG A 60 -9.64 11.64 -3.28
N ARG A 61 -9.19 11.25 -4.49
CA ARG A 61 -9.97 10.38 -5.37
C ARG A 61 -10.19 9.00 -4.78
N SER A 62 -9.17 8.40 -4.18
CA SER A 62 -9.28 7.12 -3.49
C SER A 62 -10.24 7.19 -2.30
N VAL A 63 -10.16 8.27 -1.51
CA VAL A 63 -11.11 8.51 -0.40
C VAL A 63 -12.55 8.58 -0.91
N GLN A 64 -12.81 9.32 -2.00
CA GLN A 64 -14.14 9.41 -2.62
C GLN A 64 -14.65 8.04 -3.11
N ILE A 65 -13.76 7.17 -3.61
CA ILE A 65 -14.14 5.81 -3.99
C ILE A 65 -14.60 5.02 -2.77
N TYR A 66 -13.83 5.05 -1.69
CA TYR A 66 -14.20 4.36 -0.44
C TYR A 66 -15.45 4.93 0.22
N GLN A 67 -15.67 6.25 0.13
CA GLN A 67 -16.95 6.88 0.54
C GLN A 67 -18.12 6.32 -0.27
N LYS A 68 -17.99 6.27 -1.60
CA LYS A 68 -19.02 5.69 -2.48
C LYS A 68 -19.26 4.21 -2.21
N LEU A 69 -18.24 3.46 -1.82
CA LEU A 69 -18.38 2.07 -1.43
C LEU A 69 -19.03 1.88 -0.04
N GLY A 70 -19.16 2.94 0.75
CA GLY A 70 -19.68 2.89 2.12
C GLY A 70 -18.66 2.39 3.15
N LEU A 71 -17.35 2.43 2.81
CA LEU A 71 -16.26 1.92 3.65
C LEU A 71 -15.59 3.00 4.49
N TRP A 72 -15.82 4.27 4.14
CA TRP A 72 -15.06 5.37 4.71
C TRP A 72 -15.26 5.54 6.21
N GLU A 73 -16.44 5.28 6.74
CA GLU A 73 -16.72 5.35 8.17
C GLU A 73 -15.82 4.42 9.00
N ALA A 74 -15.59 3.20 8.50
CA ALA A 74 -14.66 2.27 9.14
C ALA A 74 -13.19 2.66 8.92
N LEU A 75 -12.84 3.13 7.73
CA LEU A 75 -11.47 3.49 7.38
C LEU A 75 -10.98 4.75 8.12
N GLN A 76 -11.83 5.77 8.26
CA GLN A 76 -11.44 7.04 8.87
C GLN A 76 -11.04 6.93 10.34
N GLN A 77 -11.44 5.87 11.05
CA GLN A 77 -11.07 5.65 12.45
C GLN A 77 -9.55 5.52 12.64
N HIS A 78 -8.84 5.07 11.59
CA HIS A 78 -7.39 4.90 11.58
C HIS A 78 -6.73 5.72 10.44
N ALA A 79 -7.38 6.77 9.98
CA ALA A 79 -6.85 7.66 8.96
C ALA A 79 -6.48 9.02 9.58
N THR A 80 -5.47 9.66 9.02
CA THR A 80 -5.06 11.01 9.40
C THR A 80 -5.02 11.90 8.16
N PRO A 81 -5.73 13.03 8.13
CA PRO A 81 -5.71 13.92 6.98
C PRO A 81 -4.35 14.60 6.81
N ILE A 82 -4.00 14.86 5.56
CA ILE A 82 -2.85 15.70 5.19
C ILE A 82 -3.39 17.08 4.84
N LEU A 83 -3.28 18.03 5.78
CA LEU A 83 -3.75 19.40 5.58
C LEU A 83 -2.69 20.30 4.97
N GLN A 84 -1.43 19.96 5.16
CA GLN A 84 -0.31 20.69 4.58
C GLN A 84 0.75 19.72 4.08
N VAL A 85 1.44 20.10 3.01
CA VAL A 85 2.64 19.39 2.53
C VAL A 85 3.78 20.39 2.45
N HIS A 86 4.87 20.10 3.15
CA HIS A 86 6.09 20.89 3.11
C HIS A 86 7.15 20.12 2.33
N ILE A 87 7.61 20.68 1.23
CA ILE A 87 8.66 20.10 0.39
C ILE A 87 9.91 20.96 0.52
N THR A 88 11.04 20.30 0.75
CA THR A 88 12.35 20.96 0.87
C THR A 88 13.40 20.09 0.18
N GLU A 89 14.48 20.71 -0.26
CA GLU A 89 15.63 20.03 -0.83
C GLU A 89 16.85 20.25 0.07
N GLN A 90 17.67 19.21 0.23
CA GLN A 90 18.89 19.29 1.02
C GLN A 90 19.91 20.18 0.29
N GLY A 91 20.49 21.13 1.03
CA GLY A 91 21.43 22.10 0.46
C GLY A 91 20.80 23.27 -0.29
N SER A 92 19.46 23.25 -0.51
CA SER A 92 18.72 24.35 -1.15
C SER A 92 18.04 25.24 -0.10
N PHE A 93 17.99 26.55 -0.38
CA PHE A 93 17.28 27.52 0.45
C PHE A 93 15.75 27.48 0.22
N GLY A 94 15.32 26.98 -0.94
CA GLY A 94 13.93 26.95 -1.35
C GLY A 94 13.08 25.98 -0.52
N LYS A 95 11.80 26.33 -0.34
CA LYS A 95 10.77 25.44 0.21
C LYS A 95 9.45 25.69 -0.51
N ALA A 96 8.75 24.63 -0.82
CA ALA A 96 7.35 24.69 -1.27
C ALA A 96 6.42 24.30 -0.12
N ARG A 97 5.28 24.96 -0.03
CA ARG A 97 4.22 24.61 0.90
C ARG A 97 2.91 24.58 0.16
N LEU A 98 2.19 23.48 0.31
CA LEU A 98 0.83 23.32 -0.12
C LEU A 98 -0.05 23.35 1.12
N ILE A 99 -1.09 24.15 1.14
CA ILE A 99 -2.01 24.34 2.27
C ILE A 99 -3.42 24.09 1.76
N ALA A 100 -4.09 23.07 2.31
CA ALA A 100 -5.40 22.61 1.82
C ALA A 100 -6.46 23.72 1.83
N GLU A 101 -6.46 24.57 2.85
CA GLU A 101 -7.36 25.72 2.95
C GLU A 101 -7.15 26.72 1.80
N GLN A 102 -5.90 27.00 1.41
CA GLN A 102 -5.58 27.91 0.29
C GLN A 102 -5.99 27.32 -1.05
N GLU A 103 -5.87 25.99 -1.20
CA GLU A 103 -6.30 25.25 -2.38
C GLU A 103 -7.81 24.97 -2.38
N LYS A 104 -8.55 25.43 -1.36
CA LYS A 104 -10.00 25.23 -1.20
C LYS A 104 -10.40 23.76 -1.24
N VAL A 105 -9.61 22.91 -0.61
CA VAL A 105 -9.85 21.48 -0.48
C VAL A 105 -9.87 21.10 1.01
N GLU A 106 -10.62 20.06 1.34
CA GLU A 106 -10.75 19.57 2.70
C GLU A 106 -9.39 19.00 3.22
N SER A 107 -8.67 18.28 2.37
CA SER A 107 -7.32 17.75 2.61
C SER A 107 -6.67 17.39 1.29
N PHE A 108 -5.35 17.15 1.27
CA PHE A 108 -4.66 16.60 0.10
C PHE A 108 -4.84 15.10 -0.02
N GLY A 109 -5.27 14.44 1.04
CA GLY A 109 -5.49 13.01 1.15
C GLY A 109 -5.49 12.58 2.59
N GLN A 110 -5.44 11.26 2.79
CA GLN A 110 -5.49 10.64 4.11
C GLN A 110 -4.38 9.59 4.22
N VAL A 111 -3.62 9.61 5.31
CA VAL A 111 -2.66 8.54 5.61
C VAL A 111 -3.37 7.46 6.39
N ILE A 112 -3.25 6.22 5.94
CA ILE A 112 -3.87 5.06 6.58
C ILE A 112 -2.85 3.90 6.66
N GLU A 113 -2.92 3.14 7.74
CA GLU A 113 -2.14 1.91 7.89
C GLU A 113 -2.67 0.82 6.94
N ASN A 114 -1.78 0.21 6.14
CA ASN A 114 -2.16 -0.81 5.17
C ASN A 114 -2.86 -2.01 5.83
N ALA A 115 -2.40 -2.41 7.01
CA ALA A 115 -3.01 -3.50 7.76
C ALA A 115 -4.49 -3.23 8.09
N TRP A 116 -4.83 -2.00 8.49
CA TRP A 116 -6.23 -1.62 8.73
C TRP A 116 -7.04 -1.55 7.45
N LEU A 117 -6.49 -0.94 6.40
CA LEU A 117 -7.13 -0.89 5.09
C LEU A 117 -7.46 -2.30 4.59
N GLY A 118 -6.50 -3.23 4.67
CA GLY A 118 -6.67 -4.62 4.28
C GLY A 118 -7.76 -5.33 5.07
N ARG A 119 -7.78 -5.13 6.40
CA ARG A 119 -8.82 -5.70 7.27
C ARG A 119 -10.22 -5.25 6.86
N VAL A 120 -10.43 -3.95 6.66
CA VAL A 120 -11.73 -3.39 6.27
C VAL A 120 -12.16 -3.93 4.89
N LEU A 121 -11.26 -3.89 3.91
CA LEU A 121 -11.55 -4.38 2.56
C LEU A 121 -11.89 -5.87 2.55
N LEU A 122 -11.10 -6.70 3.22
CA LEU A 122 -11.31 -8.14 3.26
C LEU A 122 -12.62 -8.50 3.97
N THR A 123 -12.93 -7.85 5.10
CA THR A 123 -14.19 -8.05 5.81
C THR A 123 -15.38 -7.77 4.88
N GLN A 124 -15.33 -6.66 4.16
CA GLN A 124 -16.40 -6.30 3.24
C GLN A 124 -16.51 -7.25 2.04
N VAL A 125 -15.38 -7.69 1.48
CA VAL A 125 -15.37 -8.67 0.38
C VAL A 125 -15.99 -10.00 0.82
N ARG A 126 -15.67 -10.50 2.01
CA ARG A 126 -16.24 -11.75 2.56
C ARG A 126 -17.75 -11.68 2.79
N GLN A 127 -18.30 -10.50 3.02
CA GLN A 127 -19.73 -10.28 3.24
C GLN A 127 -20.50 -10.06 1.92
N GLN A 128 -19.80 -9.86 0.79
CA GLN A 128 -20.42 -9.53 -0.49
C GLN A 128 -20.79 -10.79 -1.29
N PRO A 129 -22.10 -11.12 -1.46
CA PRO A 129 -22.52 -12.37 -2.10
C PRO A 129 -22.17 -12.47 -3.59
N LEU A 130 -21.87 -11.35 -4.27
CA LEU A 130 -21.45 -11.33 -5.66
C LEU A 130 -19.94 -11.56 -5.83
N ILE A 131 -19.16 -11.68 -4.74
CA ILE A 131 -17.73 -11.94 -4.79
C ILE A 131 -17.44 -13.34 -4.27
N GLU A 132 -16.92 -14.19 -5.13
CA GLU A 132 -16.33 -15.48 -4.75
C GLU A 132 -14.83 -15.27 -4.53
N LEU A 133 -14.41 -15.14 -3.25
CA LEU A 133 -13.01 -15.00 -2.87
C LEU A 133 -12.39 -16.38 -2.64
N ILE A 134 -11.30 -16.69 -3.36
CA ILE A 134 -10.52 -17.90 -3.19
C ILE A 134 -9.06 -17.51 -2.95
N ASP A 135 -8.56 -17.79 -1.77
CA ASP A 135 -7.17 -17.53 -1.36
C ASP A 135 -6.32 -18.82 -1.33
N GLY A 136 -5.01 -18.67 -1.28
CA GLY A 136 -4.06 -19.77 -1.39
C GLY A 136 -4.09 -20.43 -2.77
N VAL A 137 -4.39 -19.65 -3.82
CA VAL A 137 -4.55 -20.12 -5.21
C VAL A 137 -3.46 -19.55 -6.10
N GLN A 138 -2.59 -20.39 -6.59
CA GLN A 138 -1.54 -20.03 -7.55
C GLN A 138 -2.05 -20.23 -8.98
N VAL A 139 -2.23 -19.16 -9.75
CA VAL A 139 -2.52 -19.23 -11.19
C VAL A 139 -1.28 -19.73 -11.93
N THR A 140 -1.44 -20.74 -12.78
CA THR A 140 -0.35 -21.44 -13.47
C THR A 140 -0.44 -21.34 -14.98
N ALA A 141 -1.63 -21.11 -15.55
CA ALA A 141 -1.80 -20.88 -16.97
C ALA A 141 -2.97 -19.92 -17.24
N LEU A 142 -2.87 -19.24 -18.37
CA LEU A 142 -3.88 -18.32 -18.88
C LEU A 142 -4.04 -18.57 -20.38
N THR A 143 -5.27 -18.78 -20.83
CA THR A 143 -5.59 -18.96 -22.24
C THR A 143 -6.69 -17.98 -22.63
N GLN A 144 -6.44 -17.22 -23.67
CA GLN A 144 -7.42 -16.28 -24.23
C GLN A 144 -8.09 -16.90 -25.44
N GLY A 145 -9.41 -17.07 -25.36
CA GLY A 145 -10.28 -17.43 -26.48
C GLY A 145 -10.89 -16.20 -27.16
N ALA A 146 -11.76 -16.42 -28.15
CA ALA A 146 -12.45 -15.32 -28.85
C ALA A 146 -13.42 -14.55 -27.93
N ASP A 147 -14.17 -15.27 -27.09
CA ASP A 147 -15.24 -14.70 -26.25
C ASP A 147 -15.04 -14.93 -24.75
N TYR A 148 -13.95 -15.55 -24.36
CA TYR A 148 -13.66 -15.88 -22.95
C TYR A 148 -12.17 -15.92 -22.68
N VAL A 149 -11.83 -15.81 -21.41
CA VAL A 149 -10.51 -16.13 -20.88
C VAL A 149 -10.64 -17.27 -19.89
N GLN A 150 -9.73 -18.23 -19.96
CA GLN A 150 -9.63 -19.37 -19.05
C GLN A 150 -8.33 -19.31 -18.27
N ILE A 151 -8.39 -19.66 -17.01
CA ILE A 151 -7.22 -19.83 -16.15
C ILE A 151 -7.15 -21.28 -15.64
N GLU A 152 -5.93 -21.75 -15.49
CA GLU A 152 -5.60 -22.90 -14.68
C GLU A 152 -4.84 -22.43 -13.43
N ALA A 153 -5.15 -23.04 -12.31
CA ALA A 153 -4.57 -22.68 -11.04
C ALA A 153 -4.42 -23.92 -10.14
N THR A 154 -3.61 -23.82 -9.11
CA THR A 154 -3.47 -24.86 -8.07
C THR A 154 -3.81 -24.32 -6.70
N ARG A 155 -4.50 -25.12 -5.89
CA ARG A 155 -4.80 -24.85 -4.49
C ARG A 155 -4.56 -26.10 -3.67
N ASN A 156 -3.64 -26.07 -2.69
CA ASN A 156 -3.29 -27.21 -1.85
C ASN A 156 -2.91 -28.49 -2.65
N GLY A 157 -2.32 -28.33 -3.85
CA GLY A 157 -1.97 -29.44 -4.76
C GLY A 157 -3.08 -29.90 -5.70
N GLU A 158 -4.29 -29.39 -5.57
CA GLU A 158 -5.41 -29.68 -6.46
C GLU A 158 -5.51 -28.66 -7.60
N SER A 159 -5.85 -29.13 -8.80
CA SER A 159 -6.04 -28.27 -9.97
C SER A 159 -7.41 -27.62 -9.94
N ILE A 160 -7.45 -26.34 -10.24
CA ILE A 160 -8.66 -25.52 -10.39
C ILE A 160 -8.66 -24.93 -11.78
N SER A 161 -9.79 -24.97 -12.47
CA SER A 161 -10.02 -24.25 -13.73
C SER A 161 -11.18 -23.29 -13.58
N ALA A 162 -11.05 -22.10 -14.15
CA ALA A 162 -12.14 -21.12 -14.20
C ALA A 162 -12.10 -20.33 -15.51
N ALA A 163 -13.28 -19.95 -16.00
CA ALA A 163 -13.43 -19.16 -17.21
C ALA A 163 -14.36 -17.96 -16.97
N ALA A 164 -14.09 -16.84 -17.62
CA ALA A 164 -14.91 -15.64 -17.58
C ALA A 164 -14.82 -14.88 -18.92
N LYS A 165 -15.68 -13.87 -19.09
CA LYS A 165 -15.60 -12.97 -20.25
C LYS A 165 -14.42 -12.00 -20.17
N LEU A 166 -13.99 -11.65 -18.95
CA LEU A 166 -12.92 -10.71 -18.69
C LEU A 166 -12.05 -11.21 -17.54
N LEU A 167 -10.73 -11.13 -17.70
CA LEU A 167 -9.76 -11.27 -16.62
C LEU A 167 -9.08 -9.93 -16.38
N ILE A 168 -8.93 -9.57 -15.11
CA ILE A 168 -8.23 -8.37 -14.68
C ILE A 168 -7.03 -8.80 -13.84
N ALA A 169 -5.83 -8.47 -14.32
CA ALA A 169 -4.60 -8.70 -13.60
C ALA A 169 -4.40 -7.58 -12.55
N ALA A 170 -4.43 -7.97 -11.27
CA ALA A 170 -4.11 -7.13 -10.12
C ALA A 170 -3.06 -7.80 -9.22
N ASP A 171 -2.25 -8.69 -9.81
CA ASP A 171 -1.28 -9.60 -9.20
C ASP A 171 0.09 -8.96 -8.94
N GLY A 172 0.15 -7.63 -8.98
CA GLY A 172 1.27 -6.84 -8.49
C GLY A 172 2.42 -6.68 -9.47
N ARG A 173 3.59 -6.32 -8.91
CA ARG A 173 4.79 -5.99 -9.67
C ARG A 173 5.25 -7.15 -10.55
N ASP A 174 5.33 -8.35 -10.00
CA ASP A 174 5.86 -9.55 -10.66
C ASP A 174 4.72 -10.36 -11.32
N SER A 175 3.73 -9.66 -11.88
CA SER A 175 2.51 -10.20 -12.45
C SER A 175 2.74 -11.39 -13.36
N PHE A 176 2.23 -12.56 -12.95
CA PHE A 176 2.15 -13.76 -13.79
C PHE A 176 1.26 -13.52 -15.01
N CYS A 177 0.11 -12.87 -14.81
CA CYS A 177 -0.83 -12.62 -15.90
C CYS A 177 -0.20 -11.77 -17.01
N ARG A 178 0.54 -10.74 -16.65
CA ARG A 178 1.28 -9.90 -17.61
C ARG A 178 2.28 -10.72 -18.42
N GLN A 179 3.06 -11.57 -17.74
CA GLN A 179 4.05 -12.44 -18.40
C GLN A 179 3.38 -13.46 -19.33
N ALA A 180 2.27 -14.06 -18.87
CA ALA A 180 1.53 -15.09 -19.64
C ALA A 180 0.97 -14.57 -20.95
N ILE A 181 0.63 -13.28 -21.04
CA ILE A 181 0.14 -12.64 -22.28
C ILE A 181 1.25 -11.96 -23.09
N GLY A 182 2.51 -12.09 -22.68
CA GLY A 182 3.67 -11.59 -23.42
C GLY A 182 3.85 -10.07 -23.38
N VAL A 183 3.28 -9.36 -22.41
CA VAL A 183 3.51 -7.93 -22.21
C VAL A 183 4.88 -7.72 -21.58
N GLY A 184 5.77 -7.03 -22.32
CA GLY A 184 7.11 -6.69 -21.88
C GLY A 184 7.14 -5.63 -20.79
N VAL A 185 8.29 -5.49 -20.12
CA VAL A 185 8.50 -4.46 -19.10
C VAL A 185 9.89 -3.84 -19.27
N ASP A 186 9.99 -2.55 -18.93
CA ASP A 186 11.24 -1.89 -18.60
C ASP A 186 11.38 -1.90 -17.08
N GLU A 187 12.45 -2.47 -16.58
CA GLU A 187 12.79 -2.45 -15.16
C GLU A 187 13.95 -1.48 -14.90
N HIS A 188 13.77 -0.64 -13.89
CA HIS A 188 14.82 0.21 -13.38
C HIS A 188 15.00 0.00 -11.87
N ASP A 189 16.13 -0.55 -11.46
CA ASP A 189 16.54 -0.63 -10.05
C ASP A 189 17.27 0.68 -9.70
N TYR A 190 16.78 1.38 -8.67
CA TYR A 190 17.39 2.63 -8.21
C TYR A 190 18.64 2.40 -7.35
N ASP A 191 19.03 1.15 -7.12
CA ASP A 191 20.13 0.77 -6.23
C ASP A 191 19.96 1.35 -4.81
N GLN A 192 18.72 1.42 -4.38
CA GLN A 192 18.28 1.99 -3.11
C GLN A 192 17.26 1.09 -2.43
N VAL A 193 17.18 1.25 -1.11
CA VAL A 193 16.22 0.58 -0.22
C VAL A 193 15.51 1.65 0.60
N ALA A 194 14.21 1.57 0.70
CA ALA A 194 13.44 2.40 1.62
C ALA A 194 13.30 1.71 2.97
N ILE A 195 13.76 2.35 4.03
CA ILE A 195 13.45 1.95 5.40
C ILE A 195 12.13 2.60 5.78
N VAL A 196 11.15 1.78 6.13
CA VAL A 196 9.81 2.22 6.52
C VAL A 196 9.57 1.88 7.99
N THR A 197 9.12 2.85 8.76
CA THR A 197 8.81 2.68 10.18
C THR A 197 7.84 3.77 10.67
N THR A 198 7.44 3.66 11.92
CA THR A 198 6.74 4.70 12.67
C THR A 198 7.70 5.31 13.69
N VAL A 199 7.67 6.62 13.84
CA VAL A 199 8.42 7.35 14.87
C VAL A 199 7.51 8.21 15.74
N GLN A 200 7.95 8.50 16.95
CA GLN A 200 7.40 9.54 17.79
C GLN A 200 8.31 10.75 17.77
N THR A 201 7.72 11.93 17.64
CA THR A 201 8.44 13.21 17.63
C THR A 201 8.01 14.10 18.80
N SER A 202 8.91 14.97 19.30
CA SER A 202 8.62 15.90 20.40
C SER A 202 7.65 17.03 20.04
N LYS A 203 7.40 17.25 18.74
CA LYS A 203 6.43 18.24 18.26
C LYS A 203 5.25 17.53 17.58
N SER A 204 4.06 18.05 17.86
CA SER A 204 2.83 17.67 17.16
C SER A 204 3.02 17.77 15.65
N HIS A 205 2.47 16.78 14.90
CA HIS A 205 2.51 16.82 13.44
C HIS A 205 1.56 17.85 12.83
N GLN A 206 0.53 18.29 13.54
CA GLN A 206 -0.47 19.25 13.05
C GLN A 206 -1.00 18.91 11.66
N GLN A 207 -1.07 17.60 11.34
CA GLN A 207 -1.51 17.07 10.04
C GLN A 207 -0.66 17.55 8.86
N VAL A 208 0.61 17.85 9.10
CA VAL A 208 1.59 18.25 8.09
C VAL A 208 2.40 17.03 7.62
N GLY A 209 2.33 16.75 6.33
CA GLY A 209 3.27 15.87 5.64
C GLY A 209 4.53 16.64 5.27
N PHE A 210 5.68 16.01 5.43
CA PHE A 210 6.96 16.57 5.03
C PHE A 210 7.65 15.68 4.03
N GLU A 211 8.24 16.31 3.02
CA GLU A 211 9.10 15.65 2.06
C GLU A 211 10.40 16.43 1.92
N ARG A 212 11.51 15.73 2.13
CA ARG A 212 12.85 16.31 2.00
C ARG A 212 13.61 15.55 0.93
N ILE A 213 13.81 16.19 -0.19
CA ILE A 213 14.56 15.63 -1.31
C ILE A 213 16.05 15.70 -0.95
N SER A 214 16.75 14.59 -1.11
CA SER A 214 18.20 14.47 -0.90
C SER A 214 18.84 13.73 -2.06
N ALA A 215 20.15 13.61 -2.08
CA ALA A 215 20.89 12.83 -3.06
C ALA A 215 20.51 11.34 -3.07
N LEU A 216 20.02 10.81 -1.94
CA LEU A 216 19.49 9.45 -1.80
C LEU A 216 17.99 9.34 -2.05
N GLY A 217 17.35 10.38 -2.60
CA GLY A 217 15.93 10.41 -2.84
C GLY A 217 15.11 11.11 -1.74
N PRO A 218 13.77 11.04 -1.81
CA PRO A 218 12.89 11.75 -0.90
C PRO A 218 12.78 11.05 0.47
N LEU A 219 13.09 11.75 1.54
CA LEU A 219 12.75 11.38 2.90
C LEU A 219 11.35 11.93 3.21
N ALA A 220 10.39 11.05 3.50
CA ALA A 220 9.03 11.44 3.81
C ALA A 220 8.68 11.21 5.28
N LEU A 221 7.99 12.18 5.88
CA LEU A 221 7.35 12.07 7.19
C LEU A 221 5.86 12.38 7.02
N LEU A 222 5.00 11.41 7.30
CA LEU A 222 3.56 11.54 7.16
C LEU A 222 2.86 11.45 8.51
N PRO A 223 1.80 12.24 8.76
CA PRO A 223 1.06 12.19 10.01
C PRO A 223 0.30 10.87 10.16
N LEU A 224 0.32 10.28 11.35
CA LEU A 224 -0.43 9.09 11.71
C LEU A 224 -1.42 9.39 12.85
N PRO A 225 -2.41 8.52 13.13
CA PRO A 225 -3.23 8.65 14.31
C PRO A 225 -2.39 8.76 15.58
N GLY A 226 -2.70 9.73 16.43
CA GLY A 226 -1.89 10.15 17.57
C GLY A 226 -0.98 11.34 17.22
N GLU A 227 -1.14 12.40 17.96
CA GLU A 227 -0.62 13.76 17.65
C GLU A 227 0.87 13.84 17.34
N TYR A 228 1.67 12.93 17.93
CA TYR A 228 3.13 12.92 17.83
C TYR A 228 3.69 11.76 16.99
N ARG A 229 2.80 10.93 16.42
CA ARG A 229 3.20 9.76 15.62
C ARG A 229 3.32 10.12 14.14
N ARG A 230 4.37 9.64 13.51
CA ARG A 230 4.62 9.84 12.07
C ARG A 230 5.08 8.55 11.42
N SER A 231 4.64 8.32 10.20
CA SER A 231 5.26 7.35 9.31
C SER A 231 6.52 7.95 8.69
N VAL A 232 7.57 7.17 8.60
CA VAL A 232 8.84 7.53 7.96
C VAL A 232 9.05 6.64 6.75
N VAL A 233 9.45 7.25 5.63
CA VAL A 233 10.09 6.58 4.51
C VAL A 233 11.47 7.19 4.35
N PHE A 234 12.50 6.40 4.63
CA PHE A 234 13.90 6.84 4.62
C PHE A 234 14.70 6.04 3.60
N PRO A 235 15.07 6.64 2.46
CA PRO A 235 15.89 5.97 1.44
C PRO A 235 17.35 5.86 1.91
N VAL A 236 17.94 4.69 1.69
CA VAL A 236 19.36 4.42 1.94
C VAL A 236 19.94 3.69 0.74
N GLN A 237 21.29 3.73 0.61
CA GLN A 237 22.00 2.95 -0.40
C GLN A 237 21.78 1.45 -0.16
N LYS A 238 21.50 0.69 -1.20
CA LYS A 238 21.38 -0.77 -1.15
C LYS A 238 22.65 -1.40 -0.57
N GLY A 239 22.48 -2.34 0.35
CA GLY A 239 23.59 -2.97 1.08
C GLY A 239 24.01 -2.26 2.37
N THR A 240 23.47 -1.06 2.66
CA THR A 240 23.74 -0.35 3.92
C THR A 240 22.59 -0.45 4.93
N GLU A 241 21.48 -1.06 4.57
CA GLU A 241 20.25 -1.12 5.38
C GLU A 241 20.44 -1.80 6.74
N ALA A 242 21.34 -2.80 6.82
CA ALA A 242 21.56 -3.57 8.04
C ALA A 242 21.95 -2.70 9.26
N GLN A 243 22.66 -1.59 9.03
CA GLN A 243 23.07 -0.66 10.11
C GLN A 243 21.91 0.12 10.72
N PHE A 244 20.75 0.09 10.07
CA PHE A 244 19.54 0.79 10.52
C PHE A 244 18.47 -0.16 11.08
N LEU A 245 18.67 -1.47 10.95
CA LEU A 245 17.71 -2.49 11.40
C LEU A 245 18.09 -3.03 12.77
N GLY A 246 17.12 -3.66 13.47
CA GLY A 246 17.31 -4.18 14.81
C GLY A 246 17.19 -3.12 15.91
N GLU A 247 16.72 -3.53 17.09
CA GLU A 247 16.49 -2.61 18.23
C GLU A 247 17.81 -1.99 18.75
N GLU A 248 18.92 -2.71 18.62
CA GLU A 248 20.26 -2.25 18.96
C GLU A 248 20.69 -0.99 18.17
N ASN A 249 20.09 -0.75 17.03
CA ASN A 249 20.38 0.37 16.15
C ASN A 249 19.36 1.53 16.27
N ASP A 250 18.46 1.50 17.26
CA ASP A 250 17.40 2.50 17.40
C ASP A 250 17.96 3.91 17.53
N GLN A 251 18.94 4.10 18.42
CA GLN A 251 19.53 5.44 18.65
C GLN A 251 20.27 5.93 17.40
N TYR A 252 21.04 5.07 16.74
CA TYR A 252 21.74 5.43 15.51
C TYR A 252 20.78 5.85 14.40
N PHE A 253 19.64 5.13 14.25
CA PHE A 253 18.61 5.47 13.29
C PHE A 253 17.97 6.83 13.61
N LEU A 254 17.59 7.08 14.86
CA LEU A 254 16.98 8.35 15.28
C LEU A 254 17.93 9.53 15.07
N ASP A 255 19.21 9.37 15.43
CA ASP A 255 20.24 10.41 15.24
C ASP A 255 20.45 10.69 13.74
N THR A 256 20.47 9.65 12.92
CA THR A 256 20.58 9.79 11.47
C THR A 256 19.38 10.51 10.87
N LEU A 257 18.16 10.18 11.31
CA LEU A 257 16.95 10.91 10.90
C LEU A 257 17.05 12.39 11.32
N GLN A 258 17.48 12.65 12.56
CA GLN A 258 17.62 14.03 13.08
C GLN A 258 18.60 14.85 12.23
N GLN A 259 19.77 14.26 11.89
CA GLN A 259 20.78 14.92 11.05
C GLN A 259 20.25 15.23 9.65
N ASN A 260 19.56 14.26 9.04
CA ASN A 260 19.03 14.43 7.67
C ASN A 260 17.81 15.34 7.60
N TYR A 261 16.97 15.35 8.63
CA TYR A 261 15.71 16.08 8.63
C TYR A 261 15.82 17.46 9.30
N GLY A 262 16.67 17.61 10.31
CA GLY A 262 16.77 18.79 11.17
C GLY A 262 15.64 18.85 12.19
N ASP A 263 15.45 20.03 12.84
CA ASP A 263 14.57 20.20 14.00
C ASP A 263 13.13 20.59 13.68
N ARG A 264 12.73 20.52 12.42
CA ARG A 264 11.39 20.97 11.99
C ARG A 264 10.26 20.14 12.59
N ALA A 265 10.44 18.82 12.64
CA ALA A 265 9.50 17.90 13.28
C ALA A 265 9.68 17.81 14.81
N GLY A 266 10.62 18.53 15.38
CA GLY A 266 11.10 18.36 16.74
C GLY A 266 12.17 17.27 16.81
N LYS A 267 12.40 16.75 18.02
CA LYS A 267 13.33 15.63 18.23
C LYS A 267 12.63 14.31 17.87
N PHE A 268 13.35 13.40 17.27
CA PHE A 268 12.91 12.02 17.08
C PHE A 268 13.21 11.25 18.38
N GLU A 269 12.18 10.80 19.08
CA GLU A 269 12.30 10.26 20.44
C GLU A 269 12.23 8.75 20.51
N LYS A 270 11.39 8.14 19.63
CA LYS A 270 11.19 6.70 19.59
C LYS A 270 10.98 6.24 18.15
N THR A 271 11.40 5.01 17.87
CA THR A 271 11.13 4.33 16.61
C THR A 271 10.44 2.99 16.85
N GLY A 272 9.59 2.58 15.94
CA GLY A 272 9.04 1.24 15.90
C GLY A 272 9.94 0.29 15.10
N LYS A 273 9.44 -0.92 14.89
CA LYS A 273 10.10 -1.92 14.04
C LYS A 273 10.31 -1.35 12.64
N ARG A 274 11.49 -1.52 12.09
CA ARG A 274 11.88 -1.05 10.77
C ARG A 274 11.79 -2.17 9.76
N PHE A 275 11.29 -1.83 8.57
CA PHE A 275 11.14 -2.73 7.44
C PHE A 275 11.86 -2.16 6.23
N CYS A 276 12.40 -3.02 5.37
CA CYS A 276 13.11 -2.63 4.17
C CYS A 276 12.36 -3.03 2.92
N TYR A 277 12.32 -2.12 1.95
CA TYR A 277 11.71 -2.34 0.65
C TYR A 277 12.64 -1.85 -0.45
N ALA A 278 13.02 -2.72 -1.37
CA ALA A 278 13.81 -2.34 -2.53
C ALA A 278 13.06 -1.29 -3.37
N LEU A 279 13.76 -0.27 -3.79
CA LEU A 279 13.20 0.77 -4.67
C LEU A 279 13.51 0.44 -6.13
N SER A 280 12.46 0.21 -6.89
CA SER A 280 12.57 -0.08 -8.32
C SER A 280 11.29 0.34 -9.04
N GLN A 281 11.40 0.56 -10.32
CA GLN A 281 10.29 0.86 -11.21
C GLN A 281 10.12 -0.26 -12.23
N VAL A 282 8.89 -0.65 -12.49
CA VAL A 282 8.51 -1.57 -13.57
C VAL A 282 7.45 -0.89 -14.42
N LEU A 283 7.76 -0.65 -15.68
CA LEU A 283 6.85 -0.07 -16.66
C LEU A 283 6.47 -1.14 -17.68
N ALA A 284 5.17 -1.40 -17.83
CA ALA A 284 4.65 -2.29 -18.86
C ALA A 284 4.46 -1.53 -20.19
N HIS A 285 4.70 -2.20 -21.34
CA HIS A 285 4.54 -1.64 -22.66
C HIS A 285 3.17 -1.89 -23.25
#